data_702c63a3e258d6ac301bf82744d4bdd0
#
_entry.id   702c63a3e258d6ac301bf82744d4bdd0
#
_cell.length_a   1.000
_cell.length_b   1.000
_cell.length_c   1.000
_cell.angle_alpha   90.00
_cell.angle_beta   90.00
_cell.angle_gamma   90.00
#
_symmetry.space_group_name_H-M   'P 1'
#
loop_
_entity.id
_entity.type
_entity.pdbx_description
1 polymer ?
#
loop_
_entity_poly.entity_id
_entity_poly.type
_entity_poly.pdbx_seq_one_letter_code
_entity_poly.pdbx_strand_id
1 'polypeptide(L)'
;MNIRKRTGEVVPFQEEKILNAMKKAFSGQGQAIDDRVLDEMLSVVLKRLPENGGLTVERVQDEVERVLMECGHYEVAKAYILYREKRAALRRIRADLAREVGDDALEDVLRQIQKDYEEEVYPLSALQLKFESFCKPAMTTDAKMEALTKAAVELTTVEAPKWEFIAARLLNHTFSKRNASRWTERGVKGLYEKLRYLTDKGLYGDYILARYSREEIDTAEGF
;
A
#
# COMPACT_ATOMS: atom_id res chain seq x y z
N MET A 1 2.14 -0.95 26.76
CA MET A 1 1.91 0.37 26.15
C MET A 1 1.23 0.18 24.79
N ASN A 2 0.30 1.03 24.40
CA ASN A 2 -0.37 0.97 23.10
C ASN A 2 -0.08 2.23 22.30
N ILE A 3 -0.04 2.08 20.96
CA ILE A 3 0.19 3.17 20.01
C ILE A 3 -1.01 3.31 19.06
N ARG A 4 -1.42 4.56 18.79
CA ARG A 4 -2.42 4.87 17.78
C ARG A 4 -1.74 4.99 16.41
N LYS A 5 -2.16 4.12 15.48
CA LYS A 5 -1.75 4.23 14.08
C LYS A 5 -2.40 5.46 13.42
N ARG A 6 -1.89 5.84 12.23
CA ARG A 6 -2.47 6.91 11.40
C ARG A 6 -3.91 6.63 10.93
N THR A 7 -4.28 5.36 10.86
CA THR A 7 -5.65 4.91 10.56
C THR A 7 -6.62 5.10 11.74
N GLY A 8 -6.14 5.54 12.91
CA GLY A 8 -6.92 5.62 14.15
C GLY A 8 -6.93 4.33 14.98
N GLU A 9 -6.48 3.21 14.42
CA GLU A 9 -6.41 1.92 15.10
C GLU A 9 -5.39 1.98 16.25
N VAL A 10 -5.75 1.40 17.39
CA VAL A 10 -4.88 1.27 18.55
C VAL A 10 -4.33 -0.15 18.61
N VAL A 11 -3.00 -0.28 18.60
CA VAL A 11 -2.30 -1.55 18.60
C VAL A 11 -1.22 -1.61 19.66
N PRO A 12 -0.74 -2.81 20.06
CA PRO A 12 0.42 -2.94 20.94
C PRO A 12 1.65 -2.21 20.35
N PHE A 13 2.32 -1.47 21.19
CA PHE A 13 3.56 -0.79 20.83
C PHE A 13 4.70 -1.79 20.71
N GLN A 14 5.50 -1.69 19.63
CA GLN A 14 6.60 -2.59 19.33
C GLN A 14 7.90 -1.78 19.23
N GLU A 15 8.74 -1.89 20.25
CA GLU A 15 10.03 -1.19 20.35
C GLU A 15 11.00 -1.59 19.23
N GLU A 16 10.99 -2.86 18.82
CA GLU A 16 11.79 -3.37 17.72
C GLU A 16 11.62 -2.61 16.40
N LYS A 17 10.43 -2.03 16.17
CA LYS A 17 10.19 -1.22 14.97
C LYS A 17 10.98 0.08 14.98
N ILE A 18 11.19 0.67 16.16
CA ILE A 18 12.01 1.88 16.33
C ILE A 18 13.46 1.52 16.11
N LEU A 19 13.94 0.48 16.78
CA LEU A 19 15.32 -0.01 16.65
C LEU A 19 15.67 -0.28 15.18
N ASN A 20 14.80 -1.02 14.48
CA ASN A 20 14.98 -1.33 13.06
C ASN A 20 14.97 -0.08 12.18
N ALA A 21 14.14 0.93 12.50
CA ALA A 21 14.11 2.18 11.76
C ALA A 21 15.41 2.99 11.95
N MET A 22 15.93 3.04 13.19
CA MET A 22 17.22 3.67 13.49
C MET A 22 18.37 2.93 12.78
N LYS A 23 18.46 1.60 12.90
CA LYS A 23 19.46 0.79 12.19
C LYS A 23 19.48 1.06 10.69
N LYS A 24 18.31 1.10 10.07
CA LYS A 24 18.17 1.42 8.63
C LYS A 24 18.65 2.83 8.29
N ALA A 25 18.43 3.81 9.15
CA ALA A 25 18.91 5.17 8.95
C ALA A 25 20.45 5.25 8.96
N PHE A 26 21.10 4.57 9.91
CA PHE A 26 22.55 4.47 9.96
C PHE A 26 23.12 3.73 8.75
N SER A 27 22.58 2.56 8.43
CA SER A 27 23.01 1.75 7.26
C SER A 27 22.83 2.51 5.95
N GLY A 28 21.75 3.28 5.81
CA GLY A 28 21.48 4.10 4.63
C GLY A 28 22.50 5.22 4.41
N GLN A 29 23.22 5.63 5.47
CA GLN A 29 24.32 6.58 5.40
C GLN A 29 25.72 5.90 5.35
N GLY A 30 25.76 4.58 5.20
CA GLY A 30 27.03 3.82 5.23
C GLY A 30 27.73 3.86 6.58
N GLN A 31 27.04 4.23 7.66
CA GLN A 31 27.59 4.30 9.00
C GLN A 31 27.27 3.01 9.77
N ALA A 32 28.31 2.35 10.25
CA ALA A 32 28.17 1.27 11.23
C ALA A 32 27.96 1.89 12.62
N ILE A 33 27.05 1.30 13.39
CA ILE A 33 26.80 1.68 14.77
C ILE A 33 26.78 0.43 15.65
N ASP A 34 27.35 0.55 16.85
CA ASP A 34 27.30 -0.50 17.86
C ASP A 34 25.85 -0.70 18.36
N ASP A 35 25.42 -1.94 18.46
CA ASP A 35 24.08 -2.29 18.96
C ASP A 35 23.84 -1.73 20.37
N ARG A 36 24.87 -1.66 21.23
CA ARG A 36 24.77 -1.07 22.57
C ARG A 36 24.40 0.42 22.52
N VAL A 37 25.03 1.18 21.62
CA VAL A 37 24.73 2.61 21.43
C VAL A 37 23.31 2.80 20.93
N LEU A 38 22.87 1.94 20.02
CA LEU A 38 21.48 1.94 19.56
C LEU A 38 20.48 1.64 20.68
N ASP A 39 20.77 0.67 21.53
CA ASP A 39 19.92 0.31 22.67
C ASP A 39 19.85 1.45 23.70
N GLU A 40 20.98 2.13 23.95
CA GLU A 40 21.01 3.33 24.80
C GLU A 40 20.15 4.45 24.23
N MET A 41 20.27 4.75 22.94
CA MET A 41 19.45 5.74 22.25
C MET A 41 17.97 5.36 22.28
N LEU A 42 17.63 4.09 22.03
CA LEU A 42 16.26 3.59 22.15
C LEU A 42 15.72 3.78 23.57
N SER A 43 16.52 3.48 24.60
CA SER A 43 16.13 3.69 25.99
C SER A 43 15.80 5.15 26.29
N VAL A 44 16.56 6.11 25.72
CA VAL A 44 16.28 7.54 25.84
C VAL A 44 14.97 7.91 25.14
N VAL A 45 14.72 7.39 23.92
CA VAL A 45 13.45 7.60 23.23
C VAL A 45 12.29 7.10 24.07
N LEU A 46 12.37 5.85 24.55
CA LEU A 46 11.29 5.22 25.34
C LEU A 46 10.94 6.00 26.61
N LYS A 47 11.94 6.51 27.34
CA LYS A 47 11.74 7.32 28.55
C LYS A 47 11.01 8.64 28.30
N ARG A 48 11.02 9.16 27.07
CA ARG A 48 10.38 10.41 26.68
C ARG A 48 8.97 10.23 26.14
N LEU A 49 8.60 8.97 25.86
CA LEU A 49 7.25 8.67 25.38
C LEU A 49 6.24 8.70 26.55
N PRO A 50 5.01 9.15 26.31
CA PRO A 50 3.98 9.18 27.33
C PRO A 50 3.58 7.76 27.76
N GLU A 51 3.59 7.48 29.05
CA GLU A 51 3.19 6.17 29.59
C GLU A 51 1.70 5.91 29.46
N ASN A 52 0.87 6.94 29.59
CA ASN A 52 -0.58 6.85 29.66
C ASN A 52 -1.26 7.65 28.53
N GLY A 53 -1.62 6.96 27.46
CA GLY A 53 -2.48 7.51 26.41
C GLY A 53 -1.82 8.53 25.48
N GLY A 54 -2.35 8.67 24.28
CA GLY A 54 -1.91 9.70 23.32
C GLY A 54 -0.62 9.40 22.57
N LEU A 55 -0.05 8.19 22.68
CA LEU A 55 1.10 7.80 21.88
C LEU A 55 0.68 7.62 20.42
N THR A 56 1.29 8.40 19.53
CA THR A 56 1.10 8.33 18.08
C THR A 56 2.41 7.97 17.38
N VAL A 57 2.31 7.48 16.15
CA VAL A 57 3.49 7.19 15.33
C VAL A 57 4.32 8.45 15.11
N GLU A 58 3.69 9.60 14.91
CA GLU A 58 4.35 10.88 14.71
C GLU A 58 5.19 11.25 15.93
N ARG A 59 4.61 11.15 17.12
CA ARG A 59 5.32 11.50 18.37
C ARG A 59 6.54 10.61 18.60
N VAL A 60 6.42 9.31 18.31
CA VAL A 60 7.57 8.40 18.38
C VAL A 60 8.67 8.82 17.42
N GLN A 61 8.29 9.16 16.18
CA GLN A 61 9.24 9.60 15.15
C GLN A 61 9.93 10.92 15.52
N ASP A 62 9.19 11.89 16.10
CA ASP A 62 9.74 13.15 16.55
C ASP A 62 10.77 12.97 17.68
N GLU A 63 10.53 12.02 18.60
CA GLU A 63 11.52 11.72 19.66
C GLU A 63 12.74 10.99 19.09
N VAL A 64 12.60 10.10 18.12
CA VAL A 64 13.74 9.46 17.44
C VAL A 64 14.62 10.53 16.75
N GLU A 65 14.01 11.46 16.01
CA GLU A 65 14.72 12.55 15.34
C GLU A 65 15.51 13.39 16.35
N ARG A 66 14.86 13.75 17.48
CA ARG A 66 15.47 14.54 18.54
C ARG A 66 16.66 13.83 19.19
N VAL A 67 16.51 12.55 19.52
CA VAL A 67 17.59 11.77 20.12
C VAL A 67 18.76 11.59 19.17
N LEU A 68 18.51 11.33 17.88
CA LEU A 68 19.57 11.26 16.86
C LEU A 68 20.39 12.57 16.79
N MET A 69 19.72 13.73 16.84
CA MET A 69 20.37 15.05 16.84
C MET A 69 21.17 15.29 18.13
N GLU A 70 20.59 15.01 19.28
CA GLU A 70 21.24 15.22 20.59
C GLU A 70 22.48 14.32 20.78
N CYS A 71 22.46 13.12 20.20
CA CYS A 71 23.62 12.25 20.18
C CYS A 71 24.67 12.62 19.11
N GLY A 72 24.49 13.72 18.38
CA GLY A 72 25.44 14.23 17.40
C GLY A 72 25.38 13.53 16.04
N HIS A 73 24.40 12.66 15.79
CA HIS A 73 24.24 11.93 14.53
C HIS A 73 23.43 12.74 13.50
N TYR A 74 23.88 13.96 13.20
CA TYR A 74 23.10 14.92 12.40
C TYR A 74 22.78 14.43 10.98
N GLU A 75 23.74 13.78 10.30
CA GLU A 75 23.52 13.28 8.94
C GLU A 75 22.51 12.11 8.93
N VAL A 76 22.56 11.26 9.95
CA VAL A 76 21.58 10.17 10.14
C VAL A 76 20.20 10.74 10.46
N ALA A 77 20.12 11.73 11.34
CA ALA A 77 18.86 12.43 11.65
C ALA A 77 18.25 13.07 10.41
N LYS A 78 19.07 13.79 9.61
CA LYS A 78 18.65 14.38 8.33
C LYS A 78 18.11 13.34 7.36
N ALA A 79 18.83 12.22 7.19
CA ALA A 79 18.39 11.12 6.34
C ALA A 79 17.06 10.50 6.83
N TYR A 80 16.91 10.33 8.14
CA TYR A 80 15.69 9.81 8.75
C TYR A 80 14.50 10.73 8.49
N ILE A 81 14.66 12.05 8.66
CA ILE A 81 13.64 13.07 8.38
C ILE A 81 13.23 13.03 6.91
N LEU A 82 14.20 13.08 5.98
CA LEU A 82 13.94 13.04 4.55
C LEU A 82 13.21 11.75 4.12
N TYR A 83 13.62 10.61 4.67
CA TYR A 83 12.93 9.34 4.43
C TYR A 83 11.48 9.38 4.94
N ARG A 84 11.26 9.90 6.15
CA ARG A 84 9.93 10.08 6.74
C ARG A 84 9.04 10.97 5.86
N GLU A 85 9.56 12.10 5.39
CA GLU A 85 8.86 13.03 4.50
C GLU A 85 8.51 12.37 3.15
N LYS A 86 9.49 11.69 2.51
CA LYS A 86 9.25 10.93 1.29
C LYS A 86 8.10 9.92 1.47
N ARG A 87 8.13 9.15 2.55
CA ARG A 87 7.06 8.18 2.87
C ARG A 87 5.71 8.84 3.17
N ALA A 88 5.71 10.04 3.75
CA ALA A 88 4.48 10.81 3.98
C ALA A 88 3.89 11.34 2.66
N ALA A 89 4.73 11.88 1.77
CA ALA A 89 4.32 12.33 0.45
C ALA A 89 3.70 11.19 -0.37
N LEU A 90 4.33 10.02 -0.40
CA LEU A 90 3.83 8.85 -1.11
C LEU A 90 2.47 8.37 -0.58
N ARG A 91 2.25 8.44 0.74
CA ARG A 91 0.93 8.14 1.31
C ARG A 91 -0.14 9.14 0.88
N ARG A 92 0.22 10.44 0.82
CA ARG A 92 -0.71 11.48 0.35
C ARG A 92 -1.09 11.23 -1.10
N ILE A 93 -0.14 10.98 -1.98
CA ILE A 93 -0.40 10.71 -3.41
C ILE A 93 -1.36 9.52 -3.56
N ARG A 94 -1.15 8.41 -2.83
CA ARG A 94 -2.09 7.27 -2.88
C ARG A 94 -3.49 7.64 -2.41
N ALA A 95 -3.60 8.31 -1.28
CA ALA A 95 -4.89 8.73 -0.74
C ALA A 95 -5.59 9.73 -1.65
N ASP A 96 -4.85 10.66 -2.26
CA ASP A 96 -5.39 11.64 -3.19
C ASP A 96 -5.89 10.97 -4.47
N LEU A 97 -5.13 10.03 -5.06
CA LEU A 97 -5.56 9.25 -6.22
C LEU A 97 -6.81 8.42 -5.92
N ALA A 98 -6.83 7.70 -4.79
CA ALA A 98 -7.99 6.90 -4.39
C ALA A 98 -9.24 7.76 -4.20
N ARG A 99 -9.10 8.89 -3.52
CA ARG A 99 -10.19 9.86 -3.31
C ARG A 99 -10.68 10.48 -4.61
N GLU A 100 -9.77 10.89 -5.49
CA GLU A 100 -10.11 11.53 -6.75
C GLU A 100 -10.81 10.56 -7.72
N VAL A 101 -10.35 9.33 -7.77
CA VAL A 101 -11.02 8.24 -8.51
C VAL A 101 -12.37 7.90 -7.88
N GLY A 102 -12.50 7.98 -6.55
CA GLY A 102 -13.68 7.54 -5.80
C GLY A 102 -13.67 6.02 -5.56
N ASP A 103 -12.48 5.48 -5.27
CA ASP A 103 -12.28 4.06 -4.99
C ASP A 103 -11.27 3.86 -3.85
N ASP A 104 -11.76 3.66 -2.63
CA ASP A 104 -10.90 3.51 -1.44
C ASP A 104 -9.98 2.28 -1.51
N ALA A 105 -10.43 1.19 -2.16
CA ALA A 105 -9.62 -0.01 -2.34
C ALA A 105 -8.40 0.21 -3.26
N LEU A 106 -8.42 1.25 -4.09
CA LEU A 106 -7.31 1.62 -4.95
C LEU A 106 -6.04 1.97 -4.15
N GLU A 107 -6.17 2.53 -2.92
CA GLU A 107 -5.01 2.84 -2.09
C GLU A 107 -4.16 1.60 -1.78
N ASP A 108 -4.81 0.46 -1.53
CA ASP A 108 -4.10 -0.79 -1.28
C ASP A 108 -3.41 -1.32 -2.53
N VAL A 109 -4.04 -1.21 -3.70
CA VAL A 109 -3.43 -1.58 -4.99
C VAL A 109 -2.19 -0.74 -5.26
N LEU A 110 -2.27 0.58 -5.08
CA LEU A 110 -1.15 1.50 -5.25
C LEU A 110 -0.03 1.22 -4.22
N ARG A 111 -0.39 0.80 -3.00
CA ARG A 111 0.58 0.39 -1.98
C ARG A 111 1.35 -0.88 -2.38
N GLN A 112 0.69 -1.86 -2.99
CA GLN A 112 1.36 -3.05 -3.52
C GLN A 112 2.25 -2.70 -4.72
N ILE A 113 1.77 -1.86 -5.63
CA ILE A 113 2.60 -1.36 -6.75
C ILE A 113 3.90 -0.75 -6.22
N GLN A 114 3.84 0.13 -5.21
CA GLN A 114 5.04 0.75 -4.61
C GLN A 114 5.98 -0.22 -3.90
N LYS A 115 5.54 -1.41 -3.54
CA LYS A 115 6.43 -2.44 -2.97
C LYS A 115 7.20 -3.20 -4.05
N ASP A 116 6.56 -3.37 -5.21
CA ASP A 116 7.05 -4.26 -6.25
C ASP A 116 7.83 -3.50 -7.34
N TYR A 117 7.69 -2.16 -7.39
CA TYR A 117 8.35 -1.31 -8.39
C TYR A 117 9.11 -0.17 -7.69
N GLU A 118 10.32 0.10 -8.19
CA GLU A 118 11.21 1.14 -7.68
C GLU A 118 10.60 2.53 -7.93
N GLU A 119 10.38 3.30 -6.87
CA GLU A 119 9.76 4.64 -6.93
C GLU A 119 10.58 5.63 -7.77
N GLU A 120 11.89 5.45 -7.85
CA GLU A 120 12.81 6.28 -8.65
C GLU A 120 12.56 6.10 -10.17
N VAL A 121 12.14 4.91 -10.59
CA VAL A 121 11.88 4.59 -12.00
C VAL A 121 10.38 4.66 -12.32
N TYR A 122 9.53 4.33 -11.33
CA TYR A 122 8.06 4.27 -11.47
C TYR A 122 7.38 5.18 -10.44
N PRO A 123 7.62 6.51 -10.47
CA PRO A 123 7.10 7.41 -9.46
C PRO A 123 5.57 7.58 -9.56
N LEU A 124 4.87 7.37 -8.45
CA LEU A 124 3.42 7.60 -8.40
C LEU A 124 3.05 9.07 -8.66
N SER A 125 3.95 10.01 -8.42
CA SER A 125 3.75 11.42 -8.77
C SER A 125 3.61 11.63 -10.28
N ALA A 126 4.38 10.90 -11.11
CA ALA A 126 4.23 10.94 -12.56
C ALA A 126 2.87 10.36 -13.00
N LEU A 127 2.45 9.25 -12.37
CA LEU A 127 1.13 8.66 -12.61
C LEU A 127 0.01 9.65 -12.25
N GLN A 128 0.12 10.32 -11.11
CA GLN A 128 -0.85 11.33 -10.67
C GLN A 128 -0.95 12.49 -11.67
N LEU A 129 0.16 13.10 -12.03
CA LEU A 129 0.20 14.22 -12.99
C LEU A 129 -0.38 13.83 -14.36
N LYS A 130 -0.05 12.62 -14.83
CA LYS A 130 -0.56 12.12 -16.10
C LYS A 130 -2.06 11.84 -16.02
N PHE A 131 -2.53 11.25 -14.92
CA PHE A 131 -3.95 11.03 -14.67
C PHE A 131 -4.74 12.34 -14.62
N GLU A 132 -4.26 13.34 -13.89
CA GLU A 132 -4.88 14.67 -13.81
C GLU A 132 -5.06 15.30 -15.20
N SER A 133 -4.12 15.07 -16.13
CA SER A 133 -4.23 15.58 -17.51
C SER A 133 -5.38 14.95 -18.33
N PHE A 134 -5.90 13.79 -17.91
CA PHE A 134 -7.03 13.11 -18.53
C PHE A 134 -8.36 13.35 -17.82
N CYS A 135 -8.32 13.79 -16.57
CA CYS A 135 -9.52 14.03 -15.78
C CYS A 135 -10.32 15.20 -16.31
N LYS A 136 -11.64 15.00 -16.39
CA LYS A 136 -12.63 16.03 -16.73
C LYS A 136 -13.65 16.13 -15.61
N PRO A 137 -14.27 17.32 -15.42
CA PRO A 137 -15.40 17.44 -14.51
C PRO A 137 -16.51 16.41 -14.86
N ALA A 138 -17.14 15.86 -13.83
CA ALA A 138 -18.27 14.93 -13.96
C ALA A 138 -17.93 13.53 -14.54
N MET A 139 -16.65 13.10 -14.58
CA MET A 139 -16.32 11.72 -14.89
C MET A 139 -16.83 10.77 -13.80
N THR A 140 -17.35 9.61 -14.22
CA THR A 140 -17.70 8.52 -13.30
C THR A 140 -16.45 7.85 -12.74
N THR A 141 -16.59 7.11 -11.62
CA THR A 141 -15.50 6.30 -11.04
C THR A 141 -14.88 5.37 -12.09
N ASP A 142 -15.70 4.70 -12.89
CA ASP A 142 -15.23 3.80 -13.96
C ASP A 142 -14.41 4.55 -15.02
N ALA A 143 -14.88 5.72 -15.46
CA ALA A 143 -14.17 6.54 -16.44
C ALA A 143 -12.83 7.07 -15.87
N LYS A 144 -12.79 7.40 -14.58
CA LYS A 144 -11.54 7.81 -13.88
C LYS A 144 -10.56 6.65 -13.76
N MET A 145 -11.04 5.43 -13.46
CA MET A 145 -10.19 4.23 -13.44
C MET A 145 -9.61 3.92 -14.82
N GLU A 146 -10.39 4.09 -15.88
CA GLU A 146 -9.91 3.96 -17.27
C GLU A 146 -8.86 5.02 -17.59
N ALA A 147 -9.07 6.27 -17.16
CA ALA A 147 -8.10 7.35 -17.32
C ALA A 147 -6.80 7.09 -16.56
N LEU A 148 -6.87 6.53 -15.32
CA LEU A 148 -5.71 6.16 -14.53
C LEU A 148 -4.92 5.02 -15.19
N THR A 149 -5.62 4.00 -15.70
CA THR A 149 -5.02 2.90 -16.44
C THR A 149 -4.33 3.40 -17.71
N LYS A 150 -4.99 4.28 -18.46
CA LYS A 150 -4.42 4.92 -19.64
C LYS A 150 -3.18 5.75 -19.30
N ALA A 151 -3.23 6.50 -18.20
CA ALA A 151 -2.07 7.27 -17.72
C ALA A 151 -0.84 6.37 -17.49
N ALA A 152 -1.03 5.20 -16.87
CA ALA A 152 0.05 4.24 -16.69
C ALA A 152 0.58 3.68 -18.02
N VAL A 153 -0.30 3.36 -18.98
CA VAL A 153 0.12 2.92 -20.32
C VAL A 153 0.95 3.98 -21.03
N GLU A 154 0.54 5.25 -20.97
CA GLU A 154 1.26 6.34 -21.65
C GLU A 154 2.60 6.74 -20.98
N LEU A 155 2.86 6.26 -19.76
CA LEU A 155 4.16 6.40 -19.09
C LEU A 155 5.15 5.30 -19.49
N THR A 156 4.72 4.31 -20.27
CA THR A 156 5.60 3.22 -20.72
C THR A 156 6.64 3.77 -21.72
N THR A 157 7.92 3.59 -21.38
CA THR A 157 9.06 3.95 -22.23
C THR A 157 10.05 2.80 -22.27
N VAL A 158 11.08 2.93 -23.08
CA VAL A 158 12.18 1.94 -23.15
C VAL A 158 12.92 1.85 -21.81
N GLU A 159 13.08 2.99 -21.12
CA GLU A 159 13.74 3.10 -19.82
C GLU A 159 12.86 2.66 -18.65
N ALA A 160 11.53 2.74 -18.82
CA ALA A 160 10.55 2.38 -17.80
C ALA A 160 9.45 1.44 -18.36
N PRO A 161 9.81 0.25 -18.86
CA PRO A 161 8.87 -0.63 -19.56
C PRO A 161 7.79 -1.23 -18.64
N LYS A 162 8.07 -1.38 -17.34
CA LYS A 162 7.14 -2.04 -16.40
C LYS A 162 5.89 -1.22 -16.07
N TRP A 163 5.74 0.00 -16.59
CA TRP A 163 4.47 0.73 -16.51
C TRP A 163 3.32 -0.06 -17.15
N GLU A 164 3.58 -0.91 -18.15
CA GLU A 164 2.57 -1.82 -18.72
C GLU A 164 2.01 -2.80 -17.68
N PHE A 165 2.86 -3.34 -16.79
CA PHE A 165 2.40 -4.24 -15.72
C PHE A 165 1.67 -3.47 -14.62
N ILE A 166 2.05 -2.22 -14.34
CA ILE A 166 1.31 -1.34 -13.43
C ILE A 166 -0.08 -1.07 -14.01
N ALA A 167 -0.18 -0.74 -15.30
CA ALA A 167 -1.44 -0.58 -15.99
C ALA A 167 -2.29 -1.86 -15.94
N ALA A 168 -1.69 -3.02 -16.16
CA ALA A 168 -2.37 -4.31 -16.07
C ALA A 168 -2.94 -4.58 -14.66
N ARG A 169 -2.21 -4.19 -13.58
CA ARG A 169 -2.71 -4.31 -12.20
C ARG A 169 -3.92 -3.40 -11.94
N LEU A 170 -3.88 -2.16 -12.42
CA LEU A 170 -5.00 -1.22 -12.32
C LEU A 170 -6.22 -1.74 -13.08
N LEU A 171 -6.01 -2.27 -14.29
CA LEU A 171 -7.07 -2.89 -15.09
C LEU A 171 -7.66 -4.12 -14.41
N ASN A 172 -6.82 -5.00 -13.85
CA ASN A 172 -7.27 -6.18 -13.12
C ASN A 172 -8.10 -5.82 -11.88
N HIS A 173 -7.70 -4.77 -11.14
CA HIS A 173 -8.50 -4.24 -10.02
C HIS A 173 -9.90 -3.83 -10.49
N THR A 174 -10.01 -3.10 -11.61
CA THR A 174 -11.28 -2.68 -12.19
C THR A 174 -12.15 -3.89 -12.59
N PHE A 175 -11.57 -4.89 -13.26
CA PHE A 175 -12.28 -6.11 -13.64
C PHE A 175 -12.76 -6.91 -12.43
N SER A 176 -11.90 -7.08 -11.44
CA SER A 176 -12.25 -7.82 -10.21
C SER A 176 -13.42 -7.16 -9.49
N LYS A 177 -13.41 -5.84 -9.39
CA LYS A 177 -14.48 -5.06 -8.75
C LYS A 177 -15.80 -5.17 -9.54
N ARG A 178 -15.76 -4.99 -10.86
CA ARG A 178 -16.93 -5.15 -11.73
C ARG A 178 -17.51 -6.56 -11.68
N ASN A 179 -16.66 -7.58 -11.65
CA ASN A 179 -17.10 -8.97 -11.53
C ASN A 179 -17.73 -9.25 -10.16
N ALA A 180 -17.13 -8.78 -9.08
CA ALA A 180 -17.69 -8.92 -7.74
C ALA A 180 -19.08 -8.27 -7.63
N SER A 181 -19.27 -7.05 -8.17
CA SER A 181 -20.55 -6.37 -8.21
C SER A 181 -21.60 -7.18 -8.98
N ARG A 182 -21.28 -7.64 -10.19
CA ARG A 182 -22.17 -8.44 -11.04
C ARG A 182 -22.63 -9.75 -10.37
N TRP A 183 -21.72 -10.42 -9.65
CA TRP A 183 -22.07 -11.64 -8.91
C TRP A 183 -22.96 -11.34 -7.72
N THR A 184 -22.68 -10.24 -7.00
CA THR A 184 -23.50 -9.77 -5.88
C THR A 184 -24.91 -9.42 -6.33
N GLU A 185 -25.05 -8.69 -7.44
CA GLU A 185 -26.35 -8.35 -8.05
C GLU A 185 -27.18 -9.60 -8.43
N ARG A 186 -26.50 -10.68 -8.81
CA ARG A 186 -27.13 -11.96 -9.14
C ARG A 186 -27.41 -12.85 -7.92
N GLY A 187 -26.99 -12.43 -6.73
CA GLY A 187 -27.11 -13.21 -5.51
C GLY A 187 -26.24 -14.47 -5.48
N VAL A 188 -25.22 -14.56 -6.36
CA VAL A 188 -24.32 -15.71 -6.48
C VAL A 188 -23.07 -15.46 -5.63
N LYS A 189 -22.83 -16.34 -4.65
CA LYS A 189 -21.69 -16.26 -3.72
C LYS A 189 -20.87 -17.54 -3.77
N GLY A 190 -19.53 -17.39 -3.70
CA GLY A 190 -18.59 -18.51 -3.71
C GLY A 190 -18.34 -19.09 -5.11
N LEU A 191 -17.22 -19.76 -5.24
CA LEU A 191 -16.76 -20.30 -6.52
C LEU A 191 -17.68 -21.40 -7.05
N TYR A 192 -18.16 -22.29 -6.15
CA TYR A 192 -19.08 -23.39 -6.54
C TYR A 192 -20.36 -22.83 -7.18
N GLU A 193 -21.02 -21.86 -6.56
CA GLU A 193 -22.26 -21.29 -7.09
C GLU A 193 -22.04 -20.52 -8.40
N LYS A 194 -20.90 -19.87 -8.56
CA LYS A 194 -20.49 -19.21 -9.82
C LYS A 194 -20.34 -20.24 -10.96
N LEU A 195 -19.62 -21.34 -10.70
CA LEU A 195 -19.46 -22.42 -11.65
C LEU A 195 -20.81 -23.05 -12.01
N ARG A 196 -21.63 -23.36 -11.02
CA ARG A 196 -22.98 -23.89 -11.24
C ARG A 196 -23.83 -22.97 -12.12
N TYR A 197 -23.87 -21.67 -11.78
CA TYR A 197 -24.58 -20.66 -12.57
C TYR A 197 -24.11 -20.64 -14.04
N LEU A 198 -22.79 -20.68 -14.27
CA LEU A 198 -22.21 -20.65 -15.62
C LEU A 198 -22.51 -21.93 -16.39
N THR A 199 -22.48 -23.08 -15.71
CA THR A 199 -22.84 -24.38 -16.31
C THR A 199 -24.33 -24.44 -16.67
N ASP A 200 -25.22 -24.00 -15.77
CA ASP A 200 -26.67 -23.94 -16.01
C ASP A 200 -27.03 -23.01 -17.20
N LYS A 201 -26.20 -22.01 -17.46
CA LYS A 201 -26.33 -21.12 -18.63
C LYS A 201 -25.65 -21.63 -19.90
N GLY A 202 -25.01 -22.78 -19.85
CA GLY A 202 -24.25 -23.33 -20.98
C GLY A 202 -23.01 -22.54 -21.37
N LEU A 203 -22.52 -21.69 -20.46
CA LEU A 203 -21.32 -20.86 -20.65
C LEU A 203 -20.04 -21.57 -20.18
N TYR A 204 -20.19 -22.62 -19.39
CA TYR A 204 -19.10 -23.42 -18.87
C TYR A 204 -19.48 -24.90 -18.85
N GLY A 205 -18.50 -25.79 -19.04
CA GLY A 205 -18.73 -27.24 -18.99
C GLY A 205 -18.92 -27.74 -17.56
N ASP A 206 -19.65 -28.87 -17.44
CA ASP A 206 -19.98 -29.48 -16.15
C ASP A 206 -18.83 -30.30 -15.52
N TYR A 207 -17.72 -30.47 -16.21
CA TYR A 207 -16.63 -31.39 -15.85
C TYR A 207 -16.00 -31.10 -14.48
N ILE A 208 -15.96 -29.82 -14.03
CA ILE A 208 -15.46 -29.47 -12.70
C ILE A 208 -16.49 -29.89 -11.64
N LEU A 209 -17.77 -29.54 -11.84
CA LEU A 209 -18.84 -29.88 -10.91
C LEU A 209 -19.09 -31.39 -10.80
N ALA A 210 -18.79 -32.14 -11.87
CA ALA A 210 -18.89 -33.61 -11.89
C ALA A 210 -17.71 -34.29 -11.19
N ARG A 211 -16.52 -33.63 -11.14
CA ARG A 211 -15.29 -34.23 -10.64
C ARG A 211 -14.96 -33.85 -9.19
N TYR A 212 -15.31 -32.65 -8.77
CA TYR A 212 -14.95 -32.11 -7.46
C TYR A 212 -16.17 -31.79 -6.62
N SER A 213 -16.07 -32.04 -5.33
CA SER A 213 -17.10 -31.69 -4.37
C SER A 213 -17.19 -30.17 -4.18
N ARG A 214 -18.30 -29.72 -3.61
CA ARG A 214 -18.48 -28.30 -3.23
C ARG A 214 -17.37 -27.81 -2.31
N GLU A 215 -16.99 -28.60 -1.30
CA GLU A 215 -15.94 -28.22 -0.34
C GLU A 215 -14.58 -28.04 -1.00
N GLU A 216 -14.22 -28.93 -1.94
CA GLU A 216 -12.97 -28.81 -2.68
C GLU A 216 -12.94 -27.56 -3.55
N ILE A 217 -14.05 -27.25 -4.23
CA ILE A 217 -14.17 -26.06 -5.09
C ILE A 217 -14.13 -24.78 -4.23
N ASP A 218 -14.88 -24.72 -3.12
CA ASP A 218 -14.91 -23.53 -2.27
C ASP A 218 -13.57 -23.32 -1.55
N THR A 219 -12.82 -24.39 -1.25
CA THR A 219 -11.45 -24.30 -0.72
C THR A 219 -10.51 -23.67 -1.75
N ALA A 220 -10.67 -23.97 -3.03
CA ALA A 220 -9.85 -23.39 -4.09
C ALA A 220 -10.08 -21.88 -4.31
N GLU A 221 -11.20 -21.31 -3.87
CA GLU A 221 -11.45 -19.86 -3.93
C GLU A 221 -10.50 -19.07 -3.00
N GLY A 222 -9.90 -19.73 -2.00
CA GLY A 222 -8.98 -19.11 -1.04
C GLY A 222 -7.52 -19.00 -1.51
N PHE A 223 -7.20 -19.55 -2.68
CA PHE A 223 -5.87 -19.49 -3.32
C PHE A 223 -5.86 -18.50 -4.46
#